data_028e7bffeeaec20cb856b2a8b08f585d
#
_entry.id   028e7bffeeaec20cb856b2a8b08f585d
#
_cell.length_a   1.000
_cell.length_b   1.000
_cell.length_c   1.000
_cell.angle_alpha   90.00
_cell.angle_beta   90.00
_cell.angle_gamma   90.00
#
_symmetry.space_group_name_H-M   'P 1'
#
loop_
_entity.id
_entity.type
_entity.pdbx_description
1 polymer ?
#
loop_
_entity_poly.entity_id
_entity_poly.type
_entity_poly.pdbx_seq_one_letter_code
_entity_poly.pdbx_strand_id
1 'polypeptide(L)'
;MYKNFLSKTKLLLLLCMLIPFAGISQTKNLISTNRVFPKVDKVLEFEKAIAAHAQKYHTGTAHWRVFDIQSGPDAGGYHITEGPTNWETEDVRGNLGNDHNLDWNKNVAIYLTERGSTGYSVYQDSLSTVALGDFSDKINITHVYPKVGGGAKIYSLIKKMKAAWQAEGSTIAVYAASSSGPAQYTIVTRYKQGLKERAPNFRKPFRETYEAIHGVGSWEDYLDTLRQYANDGWSELLFMRTDLSSK
;
A
#
# COMPACT_ATOMS: atom_id res chain seq x y z
N MET A 1 30.92 -58.53 -10.22
CA MET A 1 31.19 -57.12 -9.87
C MET A 1 30.13 -56.11 -10.35
N TYR A 2 29.15 -56.47 -11.17
CA TYR A 2 28.13 -55.59 -11.79
C TYR A 2 26.84 -55.39 -10.95
N LYS A 3 26.51 -56.31 -10.05
CA LYS A 3 25.24 -56.23 -9.30
C LYS A 3 25.17 -55.10 -8.24
N ASN A 4 26.30 -54.65 -7.71
CA ASN A 4 26.33 -53.62 -6.67
C ASN A 4 26.31 -52.17 -7.21
N PHE A 5 26.60 -51.98 -8.51
CA PHE A 5 26.59 -50.65 -9.13
C PHE A 5 25.17 -50.17 -9.41
N LEU A 6 24.29 -51.06 -9.87
CA LEU A 6 22.89 -50.79 -10.15
C LEU A 6 22.06 -50.45 -8.90
N SER A 7 22.46 -50.96 -7.74
CA SER A 7 21.80 -50.68 -6.46
C SER A 7 22.09 -49.25 -5.96
N LYS A 8 23.36 -48.82 -6.07
CA LYS A 8 23.78 -47.45 -5.65
C LYS A 8 23.19 -46.34 -6.52
N THR A 9 23.07 -46.59 -7.84
CA THR A 9 22.48 -45.63 -8.79
C THR A 9 20.97 -45.49 -8.57
N LYS A 10 20.26 -46.59 -8.25
CA LYS A 10 18.82 -46.52 -7.91
C LYS A 10 18.57 -45.80 -6.59
N LEU A 11 19.47 -45.98 -5.59
CA LEU A 11 19.36 -45.26 -4.31
C LEU A 11 19.62 -43.76 -4.47
N LEU A 12 20.59 -43.38 -5.33
CA LEU A 12 20.87 -41.97 -5.61
C LEU A 12 19.71 -41.26 -6.37
N LEU A 13 19.08 -41.97 -7.32
CA LEU A 13 17.90 -41.49 -8.03
C LEU A 13 16.67 -41.35 -7.10
N LEU A 14 16.52 -42.23 -6.14
CA LEU A 14 15.43 -42.17 -5.16
C LEU A 14 15.65 -41.01 -4.16
N LEU A 15 16.89 -40.68 -3.82
CA LEU A 15 17.23 -39.55 -2.92
C LEU A 15 17.02 -38.20 -3.59
N CYS A 16 17.18 -38.07 -4.93
CA CYS A 16 16.90 -36.87 -5.68
C CYS A 16 15.39 -36.59 -5.80
N MET A 17 14.51 -37.60 -5.68
CA MET A 17 13.03 -37.38 -5.68
C MET A 17 12.47 -36.89 -4.33
N LEU A 18 13.29 -36.89 -3.27
CA LEU A 18 12.89 -36.44 -1.94
C LEU A 18 13.32 -35.00 -1.63
N ILE A 19 13.82 -34.26 -2.63
CA ILE A 19 14.00 -32.81 -2.44
C ILE A 19 12.58 -32.21 -2.36
N PRO A 20 12.12 -31.79 -1.17
CA PRO A 20 10.86 -31.07 -1.10
C PRO A 20 11.03 -29.85 -2.01
N PHE A 21 10.15 -29.67 -2.98
CA PHE A 21 9.92 -28.37 -3.60
C PHE A 21 9.52 -27.45 -2.45
N ALA A 22 10.49 -26.83 -1.82
CA ALA A 22 10.24 -25.68 -0.97
C ALA A 22 9.68 -24.64 -1.93
N GLY A 23 8.37 -24.62 -2.08
CA GLY A 23 7.66 -23.58 -2.83
C GLY A 23 8.16 -22.26 -2.26
N ILE A 24 8.82 -21.46 -3.07
CA ILE A 24 9.21 -20.10 -2.70
C ILE A 24 7.90 -19.35 -2.49
N SER A 25 7.40 -19.33 -1.24
CA SER A 25 6.23 -18.54 -0.90
C SER A 25 6.53 -17.09 -1.30
N GLN A 26 5.73 -16.55 -2.18
CA GLN A 26 5.88 -15.15 -2.60
C GLN A 26 5.71 -14.25 -1.37
N THR A 27 6.57 -13.24 -1.25
CA THR A 27 6.47 -12.25 -0.20
C THR A 27 5.13 -11.54 -0.29
N LYS A 28 4.38 -11.48 0.82
CA LYS A 28 3.13 -10.74 0.92
C LYS A 28 3.42 -9.24 1.03
N ASN A 29 3.58 -8.57 -0.09
CA ASN A 29 3.89 -7.15 -0.17
C ASN A 29 2.92 -6.35 -1.07
N LEU A 30 1.85 -7.00 -1.52
CA LEU A 30 0.81 -6.40 -2.33
C LEU A 30 -0.32 -5.88 -1.45
N ILE A 31 -0.80 -4.68 -1.74
CA ILE A 31 -2.02 -4.09 -1.18
C ILE A 31 -2.96 -3.79 -2.34
N SER A 32 -4.19 -4.25 -2.25
CA SER A 32 -5.25 -3.74 -3.11
C SER A 32 -5.94 -2.54 -2.44
N THR A 33 -6.38 -1.60 -3.24
CA THR A 33 -7.06 -0.39 -2.78
C THR A 33 -8.33 -0.15 -3.57
N ASN A 34 -9.39 0.26 -2.88
CA ASN A 34 -10.62 0.72 -3.50
C ASN A 34 -10.96 2.09 -2.96
N ARG A 35 -11.32 3.03 -3.85
CA ARG A 35 -11.90 4.32 -3.48
C ARG A 35 -13.35 4.34 -3.91
N VAL A 36 -14.22 4.67 -2.98
CA VAL A 36 -15.66 4.71 -3.21
C VAL A 36 -16.24 6.02 -2.67
N PHE A 37 -17.29 6.51 -3.30
CA PHE A 37 -17.92 7.78 -2.96
C PHE A 37 -19.42 7.57 -2.81
N PRO A 38 -19.94 7.62 -1.58
CA PRO A 38 -21.37 7.49 -1.35
C PRO A 38 -22.14 8.69 -1.90
N LYS A 39 -23.40 8.48 -2.23
CA LYS A 39 -24.34 9.57 -2.49
C LYS A 39 -24.50 10.41 -1.23
N VAL A 40 -24.56 11.73 -1.37
CA VAL A 40 -24.55 12.68 -0.24
C VAL A 40 -25.67 12.41 0.77
N ASP A 41 -26.84 12.03 0.29
CA ASP A 41 -28.02 11.71 1.09
C ASP A 41 -28.05 10.25 1.61
N LYS A 42 -27.00 9.45 1.33
CA LYS A 42 -26.92 8.03 1.62
C LYS A 42 -25.67 7.61 2.41
N VAL A 43 -24.96 8.56 2.97
CA VAL A 43 -23.70 8.29 3.70
C VAL A 43 -23.92 7.31 4.87
N LEU A 44 -24.95 7.53 5.68
CA LEU A 44 -25.21 6.67 6.87
C LEU A 44 -25.63 5.27 6.48
N GLU A 45 -26.47 5.12 5.43
CA GLU A 45 -26.86 3.81 4.92
C GLU A 45 -25.66 3.07 4.31
N PHE A 46 -24.81 3.79 3.58
CA PHE A 46 -23.56 3.25 3.05
C PHE A 46 -22.62 2.78 4.17
N GLU A 47 -22.38 3.60 5.19
CA GLU A 47 -21.50 3.23 6.32
C GLU A 47 -22.01 1.95 7.03
N LYS A 48 -23.31 1.86 7.29
CA LYS A 48 -23.90 0.66 7.87
C LYS A 48 -23.73 -0.57 6.98
N ALA A 49 -23.91 -0.41 5.68
CA ALA A 49 -23.82 -1.50 4.71
C ALA A 49 -22.38 -1.98 4.54
N ILE A 50 -21.42 -1.06 4.39
CA ILE A 50 -20.01 -1.43 4.21
C ILE A 50 -19.42 -2.08 5.46
N ALA A 51 -19.81 -1.65 6.66
CA ALA A 51 -19.39 -2.28 7.91
C ALA A 51 -19.88 -3.74 7.98
N ALA A 52 -21.16 -3.99 7.64
CA ALA A 52 -21.71 -5.34 7.63
C ALA A 52 -21.02 -6.22 6.56
N HIS A 53 -20.78 -5.68 5.37
CA HIS A 53 -20.10 -6.37 4.28
C HIS A 53 -18.65 -6.73 4.65
N ALA A 54 -17.88 -5.77 5.17
CA ALA A 54 -16.49 -5.96 5.59
C ALA A 54 -16.37 -7.06 6.66
N GLN A 55 -17.23 -7.04 7.65
CA GLN A 55 -17.21 -8.04 8.75
C GLN A 55 -17.63 -9.43 8.30
N LYS A 56 -18.48 -9.53 7.28
CA LYS A 56 -18.97 -10.82 6.77
C LYS A 56 -18.00 -11.48 5.79
N TYR A 57 -17.41 -10.72 4.89
CA TYR A 57 -16.68 -11.28 3.74
C TYR A 57 -15.17 -11.01 3.75
N HIS A 58 -14.72 -9.98 4.46
CA HIS A 58 -13.33 -9.55 4.43
C HIS A 58 -12.61 -9.83 5.74
N THR A 59 -12.41 -11.12 6.02
CA THR A 59 -11.71 -11.61 7.23
C THR A 59 -10.37 -12.25 6.86
N GLY A 60 -9.50 -12.45 7.85
CA GLY A 60 -8.21 -13.11 7.65
C GLY A 60 -7.30 -12.34 6.68
N THR A 61 -6.87 -12.98 5.59
CA THR A 61 -5.98 -12.37 4.59
C THR A 61 -6.66 -11.32 3.72
N ALA A 62 -7.99 -11.36 3.62
CA ALA A 62 -8.79 -10.39 2.88
C ALA A 62 -9.24 -9.21 3.76
N HIS A 63 -8.57 -8.98 4.89
CA HIS A 63 -8.92 -7.96 5.87
C HIS A 63 -8.97 -6.55 5.27
N TRP A 64 -10.10 -5.88 5.43
CA TRP A 64 -10.30 -4.51 5.01
C TRP A 64 -9.99 -3.51 6.12
N ARG A 65 -9.23 -2.47 5.76
CA ARG A 65 -9.09 -1.25 6.54
C ARG A 65 -9.75 -0.12 5.77
N VAL A 66 -10.77 0.48 6.37
CA VAL A 66 -11.55 1.56 5.76
C VAL A 66 -11.09 2.89 6.38
N PHE A 67 -10.77 3.84 5.54
CA PHE A 67 -10.41 5.20 5.92
C PHE A 67 -11.40 6.16 5.29
N ASP A 68 -11.83 7.18 6.02
CA ASP A 68 -12.47 8.34 5.44
C ASP A 68 -11.40 9.35 4.96
N ILE A 69 -11.65 9.97 3.82
CA ILE A 69 -10.74 10.93 3.19
C ILE A 69 -11.11 12.32 3.66
N GLN A 70 -10.26 12.91 4.52
CA GLN A 70 -10.52 14.19 5.18
C GLN A 70 -10.13 15.41 4.34
N SER A 71 -9.19 15.25 3.41
CA SER A 71 -8.71 16.37 2.59
C SER A 71 -8.21 15.89 1.23
N GLY A 72 -7.96 16.86 0.33
CA GLY A 72 -7.51 16.59 -1.02
C GLY A 72 -8.65 16.44 -2.02
N PRO A 73 -8.36 16.09 -3.29
CA PRO A 73 -9.37 16.02 -4.35
C PRO A 73 -10.47 14.99 -4.11
N ASP A 74 -10.19 13.99 -3.28
CA ASP A 74 -11.10 12.89 -2.98
C ASP A 74 -11.80 13.02 -1.62
N ALA A 75 -11.73 14.21 -0.98
CA ALA A 75 -12.39 14.46 0.30
C ALA A 75 -13.88 14.11 0.27
N GLY A 76 -14.35 13.46 1.35
CA GLY A 76 -15.71 12.93 1.47
C GLY A 76 -15.91 11.54 0.86
N GLY A 77 -14.87 10.96 0.25
CA GLY A 77 -14.84 9.55 -0.14
C GLY A 77 -14.25 8.65 0.93
N TYR A 78 -14.22 7.36 0.63
CA TYR A 78 -13.60 6.33 1.47
C TYR A 78 -12.47 5.62 0.71
N HIS A 79 -11.39 5.37 1.40
CA HIS A 79 -10.25 4.61 0.92
C HIS A 79 -10.19 3.27 1.67
N ILE A 80 -10.39 2.19 0.96
CA ILE A 80 -10.40 0.84 1.49
C ILE A 80 -9.11 0.16 1.06
N THR A 81 -8.37 -0.39 2.02
CA THR A 81 -7.20 -1.21 1.72
C THR A 81 -7.44 -2.65 2.12
N GLU A 82 -7.00 -3.58 1.29
CA GLU A 82 -6.99 -4.99 1.59
C GLU A 82 -5.59 -5.57 1.47
N GLY A 83 -5.25 -6.49 2.36
CA GLY A 83 -3.95 -7.12 2.44
C GLY A 83 -3.22 -6.87 3.75
N PRO A 84 -1.93 -7.25 3.83
CA PRO A 84 -1.02 -7.60 2.73
C PRO A 84 -1.29 -8.98 2.11
N THR A 85 -1.15 -9.05 0.80
CA THR A 85 -1.35 -10.24 -0.04
C THR A 85 -0.18 -10.41 -1.03
N ASN A 86 -0.30 -11.31 -1.99
CA ASN A 86 0.61 -11.50 -3.12
C ASN A 86 -0.17 -11.87 -4.38
N TRP A 87 0.49 -11.84 -5.54
CA TRP A 87 -0.16 -12.13 -6.82
C TRP A 87 -0.71 -13.56 -6.92
N GLU A 88 -0.04 -14.54 -6.32
CA GLU A 88 -0.52 -15.93 -6.27
C GLU A 88 -1.84 -16.04 -5.50
N THR A 89 -1.99 -15.30 -4.41
CA THR A 89 -3.25 -15.22 -3.66
C THR A 89 -4.34 -14.49 -4.47
N GLU A 90 -3.97 -13.43 -5.20
CA GLU A 90 -4.93 -12.71 -6.06
C GLU A 90 -5.42 -13.56 -7.24
N ASP A 91 -4.57 -14.41 -7.82
CA ASP A 91 -4.96 -15.34 -8.90
C ASP A 91 -6.10 -16.29 -8.47
N VAL A 92 -6.04 -16.82 -7.25
CA VAL A 92 -7.04 -17.76 -6.74
C VAL A 92 -8.21 -17.07 -6.04
N ARG A 93 -8.07 -15.77 -5.72
CA ARG A 93 -9.10 -14.98 -5.06
C ARG A 93 -10.26 -14.59 -5.98
N GLY A 94 -10.10 -14.68 -7.29
CA GLY A 94 -10.95 -14.10 -8.35
C GLY A 94 -12.48 -14.31 -8.22
N ASN A 95 -12.92 -15.05 -7.22
CA ASN A 95 -14.32 -15.18 -6.91
C ASN A 95 -14.52 -15.45 -5.40
N LEU A 96 -14.83 -14.41 -4.64
CA LEU A 96 -15.27 -14.54 -3.24
C LEU A 96 -16.66 -15.20 -3.12
N GLY A 97 -17.23 -15.65 -4.24
CA GLY A 97 -18.51 -16.32 -4.35
C GLY A 97 -19.66 -15.39 -4.77
N ASN A 98 -20.70 -16.04 -5.29
CA ASN A 98 -21.89 -15.32 -5.74
C ASN A 98 -22.56 -14.52 -4.62
N ASP A 99 -22.54 -15.03 -3.40
CA ASP A 99 -23.14 -14.36 -2.23
C ASP A 99 -22.44 -13.05 -1.90
N HIS A 100 -21.09 -13.01 -2.00
CA HIS A 100 -20.33 -11.78 -1.84
C HIS A 100 -20.71 -10.74 -2.89
N ASN A 101 -20.70 -11.14 -4.18
CA ASN A 101 -21.02 -10.24 -5.28
C ASN A 101 -22.48 -9.75 -5.20
N LEU A 102 -23.37 -10.62 -4.80
CA LEU A 102 -24.78 -10.29 -4.62
C LEU A 102 -24.99 -9.31 -3.46
N ASP A 103 -24.32 -9.54 -2.34
CA ASP A 103 -24.37 -8.67 -1.17
C ASP A 103 -23.80 -7.28 -1.50
N TRP A 104 -22.63 -7.21 -2.15
CA TRP A 104 -22.05 -5.96 -2.61
C TRP A 104 -23.03 -5.18 -3.50
N ASN A 105 -23.55 -5.83 -4.54
CA ASN A 105 -24.40 -5.16 -5.53
C ASN A 105 -25.73 -4.70 -4.95
N LYS A 106 -26.36 -5.50 -4.09
CA LYS A 106 -27.68 -5.20 -3.53
C LYS A 106 -27.66 -4.28 -2.32
N ASN A 107 -26.61 -4.40 -1.49
CA ASN A 107 -26.61 -3.78 -0.17
C ASN A 107 -25.60 -2.61 -0.05
N VAL A 108 -24.52 -2.57 -0.85
CA VAL A 108 -23.48 -1.54 -0.75
C VAL A 108 -23.50 -0.63 -1.98
N ALA A 109 -23.37 -1.19 -3.17
CA ALA A 109 -23.19 -0.42 -4.41
C ALA A 109 -24.36 0.53 -4.73
N ILE A 110 -25.57 0.19 -4.30
CA ILE A 110 -26.76 1.04 -4.50
C ILE A 110 -26.64 2.43 -3.84
N TYR A 111 -25.81 2.56 -2.83
CA TYR A 111 -25.55 3.82 -2.11
C TYR A 111 -24.37 4.60 -2.69
N LEU A 112 -23.63 4.04 -3.64
CA LEU A 112 -22.46 4.66 -4.25
C LEU A 112 -22.84 5.50 -5.47
N THR A 113 -22.01 6.50 -5.74
CA THR A 113 -21.96 7.21 -7.03
C THR A 113 -21.19 6.37 -8.05
N GLU A 114 -21.13 6.82 -9.31
CA GLU A 114 -20.29 6.20 -10.35
C GLU A 114 -18.80 6.51 -10.18
N ARG A 115 -18.45 7.43 -9.29
CA ARG A 115 -17.07 7.80 -8.98
C ARG A 115 -16.41 6.69 -8.15
N GLY A 116 -15.24 6.25 -8.57
CA GLY A 116 -14.46 5.26 -7.83
C GLY A 116 -13.20 4.86 -8.57
N SER A 117 -12.33 4.18 -7.88
CA SER A 117 -11.14 3.58 -8.48
C SER A 117 -10.71 2.34 -7.69
N THR A 118 -10.11 1.40 -8.42
CA THR A 118 -9.48 0.21 -7.84
C THR A 118 -8.03 0.15 -8.31
N GLY A 119 -7.12 -0.24 -7.44
CA GLY A 119 -5.72 -0.34 -7.80
C GLY A 119 -4.96 -1.31 -6.92
N TYR A 120 -3.78 -1.69 -7.41
CA TYR A 120 -2.80 -2.50 -6.70
C TYR A 120 -1.52 -1.71 -6.50
N SER A 121 -0.92 -1.88 -5.32
CA SER A 121 0.34 -1.24 -4.97
C SER A 121 1.26 -2.22 -4.27
N VAL A 122 2.53 -2.22 -4.67
CA VAL A 122 3.56 -3.08 -4.09
C VAL A 122 4.36 -2.26 -3.08
N TYR A 123 4.38 -2.72 -1.84
CA TYR A 123 5.18 -2.14 -0.78
C TYR A 123 6.67 -2.21 -1.10
N GLN A 124 7.38 -1.09 -0.87
CA GLN A 124 8.80 -0.90 -1.14
C GLN A 124 9.58 -0.84 0.16
N ASP A 125 10.02 -1.99 0.67
CA ASP A 125 10.78 -2.10 1.93
C ASP A 125 12.06 -1.26 1.90
N SER A 126 12.78 -1.29 0.77
CA SER A 126 14.01 -0.51 0.57
C SER A 126 13.81 1.01 0.64
N LEU A 127 12.58 1.50 0.46
CA LEU A 127 12.22 2.92 0.49
C LEU A 127 11.47 3.31 1.77
N SER A 128 11.00 2.36 2.55
CA SER A 128 10.16 2.58 3.74
C SER A 128 10.98 2.64 5.02
N THR A 129 10.51 3.36 6.03
CA THR A 129 11.13 3.42 7.37
C THR A 129 10.44 2.52 8.39
N VAL A 130 9.24 2.01 8.07
CA VAL A 130 8.45 1.11 8.92
C VAL A 130 8.06 -0.14 8.16
N ALA A 131 7.77 -1.22 8.87
CA ALA A 131 7.28 -2.45 8.27
C ALA A 131 5.89 -2.27 7.63
N LEU A 132 5.58 -3.10 6.64
CA LEU A 132 4.29 -3.09 5.94
C LEU A 132 3.10 -3.15 6.91
N GLY A 133 3.15 -4.05 7.90
CA GLY A 133 2.06 -4.27 8.87
C GLY A 133 1.96 -3.25 9.99
N ASP A 134 2.86 -2.26 10.06
CA ASP A 134 2.87 -1.24 11.11
C ASP A 134 1.89 -0.09 10.78
N PHE A 135 0.59 -0.33 10.85
CA PHE A 135 -0.48 0.62 10.52
C PHE A 135 -0.68 1.72 11.56
N SER A 136 -1.38 2.79 11.17
CA SER A 136 -1.86 3.90 12.02
C SER A 136 -3.25 4.33 11.61
N ASP A 137 -4.01 4.83 12.58
CA ASP A 137 -5.39 5.34 12.36
C ASP A 137 -5.43 6.70 11.68
N LYS A 138 -4.35 7.44 11.69
CA LYS A 138 -4.23 8.71 10.96
C LYS A 138 -3.03 8.65 10.05
N ILE A 139 -3.25 8.88 8.78
CA ILE A 139 -2.21 8.81 7.75
C ILE A 139 -2.32 10.02 6.83
N ASN A 140 -1.18 10.44 6.30
CA ASN A 140 -1.12 11.33 5.14
C ASN A 140 -0.59 10.52 3.95
N ILE A 141 -1.28 10.59 2.84
CA ILE A 141 -0.83 10.00 1.58
C ILE A 141 -0.33 11.13 0.68
N THR A 142 0.90 10.99 0.17
CA THR A 142 1.43 11.86 -0.88
C THR A 142 1.62 11.03 -2.14
N HIS A 143 1.01 11.49 -3.23
CA HIS A 143 1.07 10.87 -4.54
C HIS A 143 2.15 11.53 -5.38
N VAL A 144 3.11 10.75 -5.86
CA VAL A 144 4.22 11.20 -6.73
C VAL A 144 4.14 10.46 -8.05
N TYR A 145 3.99 11.20 -9.14
CA TYR A 145 3.84 10.63 -10.49
C TYR A 145 5.12 10.88 -11.30
N PRO A 146 5.99 9.86 -11.50
CA PRO A 146 7.14 9.99 -12.37
C PRO A 146 6.72 10.33 -13.80
N LYS A 147 7.44 11.22 -14.46
CA LYS A 147 7.34 11.40 -15.91
C LYS A 147 7.83 10.15 -16.63
N VAL A 148 7.45 9.96 -17.88
CA VAL A 148 7.94 8.87 -18.71
C VAL A 148 9.48 8.87 -18.71
N GLY A 149 10.09 7.74 -18.34
CA GLY A 149 11.55 7.61 -18.18
C GLY A 149 12.10 8.13 -16.85
N GLY A 150 11.30 8.83 -16.02
CA GLY A 150 11.74 9.42 -14.76
C GLY A 150 11.75 8.46 -13.56
N GLY A 151 11.18 7.27 -13.68
CA GLY A 151 10.96 6.34 -12.55
C GLY A 151 12.20 6.03 -11.73
N ALA A 152 13.34 5.75 -12.37
CA ALA A 152 14.60 5.46 -11.69
C ALA A 152 15.17 6.67 -10.91
N LYS A 153 14.96 7.88 -11.43
CA LYS A 153 15.40 9.13 -10.77
C LYS A 153 14.55 9.40 -9.53
N ILE A 154 13.22 9.25 -9.65
CA ILE A 154 12.30 9.39 -8.51
C ILE A 154 12.55 8.30 -7.47
N TYR A 155 12.78 7.04 -7.86
CA TYR A 155 13.21 5.98 -6.93
C TYR A 155 14.45 6.38 -6.13
N SER A 156 15.50 6.84 -6.82
CA SER A 156 16.76 7.27 -6.19
C SER A 156 16.55 8.47 -5.26
N LEU A 157 15.67 9.39 -5.62
CA LEU A 157 15.30 10.52 -4.78
C LEU A 157 14.61 10.06 -3.49
N ILE A 158 13.59 9.20 -3.60
CA ILE A 158 12.87 8.66 -2.43
C ILE A 158 13.84 7.87 -1.52
N LYS A 159 14.81 7.17 -2.09
CA LYS A 159 15.86 6.49 -1.30
C LYS A 159 16.72 7.47 -0.49
N LYS A 160 17.03 8.64 -1.04
CA LYS A 160 17.70 9.73 -0.28
C LYS A 160 16.75 10.29 0.80
N MET A 161 15.48 10.51 0.47
CA MET A 161 14.48 10.98 1.45
C MET A 161 14.35 10.01 2.64
N LYS A 162 14.43 8.69 2.39
CA LYS A 162 14.38 7.68 3.47
C LYS A 162 15.43 7.94 4.55
N ALA A 163 16.66 8.29 4.19
CA ALA A 163 17.71 8.57 5.17
C ALA A 163 17.34 9.76 6.07
N ALA A 164 16.75 10.81 5.50
CA ALA A 164 16.28 11.96 6.26
C ALA A 164 15.08 11.60 7.16
N TRP A 165 14.11 10.85 6.66
CA TRP A 165 12.98 10.35 7.44
C TRP A 165 13.41 9.48 8.63
N GLN A 166 14.42 8.62 8.43
CA GLN A 166 14.99 7.80 9.51
C GLN A 166 15.63 8.68 10.58
N ALA A 167 16.38 9.71 10.19
CA ALA A 167 17.01 10.62 11.13
C ALA A 167 16.01 11.46 11.94
N GLU A 168 14.84 11.78 11.35
CA GLU A 168 13.76 12.49 12.03
C GLU A 168 12.84 11.57 12.88
N GLY A 169 13.00 10.25 12.78
CA GLY A 169 12.06 9.30 13.36
C GLY A 169 10.69 9.30 12.69
N SER A 170 10.62 9.69 11.41
CA SER A 170 9.38 9.68 10.64
C SER A 170 8.98 8.26 10.23
N THR A 171 7.71 7.93 10.41
CA THR A 171 7.13 6.61 10.14
C THR A 171 6.49 6.59 8.74
N ILE A 172 7.27 6.19 7.75
CA ILE A 172 6.92 6.27 6.32
C ILE A 172 6.86 4.89 5.70
N ALA A 173 5.75 4.56 5.04
CA ALA A 173 5.63 3.41 4.15
C ALA A 173 5.52 3.90 2.70
N VAL A 174 6.29 3.33 1.80
CA VAL A 174 6.29 3.67 0.37
C VAL A 174 5.74 2.51 -0.44
N TYR A 175 4.88 2.82 -1.39
CA TYR A 175 4.30 1.86 -2.31
C TYR A 175 4.54 2.31 -3.75
N ALA A 176 4.69 1.36 -4.66
CA ALA A 176 4.70 1.60 -6.11
C ALA A 176 3.43 1.01 -6.72
N ALA A 177 2.73 1.79 -7.54
CA ALA A 177 1.56 1.31 -8.27
C ALA A 177 1.93 0.16 -9.20
N SER A 178 1.06 -0.86 -9.29
CA SER A 178 1.23 -2.02 -10.14
C SER A 178 -0.05 -2.28 -10.91
N SER A 179 0.03 -2.26 -12.25
CA SER A 179 -1.11 -2.50 -13.15
C SER A 179 -2.34 -1.61 -12.88
N SER A 180 -2.12 -0.39 -12.36
CA SER A 180 -3.18 0.46 -11.81
C SER A 180 -2.97 1.93 -12.19
N GLY A 181 -3.28 2.28 -13.42
CA GLY A 181 -3.16 3.65 -13.91
C GLY A 181 -1.71 4.07 -14.21
N PRO A 182 -1.39 5.36 -14.11
CA PRO A 182 -0.05 5.87 -14.39
C PRO A 182 0.97 5.39 -13.36
N ALA A 183 2.25 5.36 -13.75
CA ALA A 183 3.34 5.09 -12.81
C ALA A 183 3.26 6.05 -11.62
N GLN A 184 3.30 5.52 -10.40
CA GLN A 184 3.10 6.28 -9.18
C GLN A 184 3.88 5.67 -8.03
N TYR A 185 4.48 6.53 -7.22
CA TYR A 185 4.84 6.21 -5.84
C TYR A 185 3.84 6.86 -4.89
N THR A 186 3.38 6.07 -3.92
CA THR A 186 2.53 6.54 -2.84
C THR A 186 3.34 6.53 -1.56
N ILE A 187 3.56 7.72 -0.98
CA ILE A 187 4.32 7.92 0.26
C ILE A 187 3.31 8.10 1.38
N VAL A 188 3.24 7.15 2.30
CA VAL A 188 2.26 7.12 3.39
C VAL A 188 2.95 7.45 4.70
N THR A 189 2.72 8.66 5.20
CA THR A 189 3.13 9.04 6.57
C THR A 189 2.12 8.48 7.56
N ARG A 190 2.59 7.68 8.52
CA ARG A 190 1.77 7.05 9.56
C ARG A 190 1.97 7.79 10.88
N TYR A 191 0.97 8.56 11.31
CA TYR A 191 1.08 9.37 12.54
C TYR A 191 0.87 8.51 13.79
N LYS A 192 1.96 8.00 14.37
CA LYS A 192 1.93 7.14 15.57
C LYS A 192 1.51 7.89 16.83
N GLN A 193 1.78 9.17 16.87
CA GLN A 193 1.40 10.06 17.99
C GLN A 193 0.22 10.98 17.62
N GLY A 194 -0.47 10.69 16.51
CA GLY A 194 -1.58 11.49 16.01
C GLY A 194 -1.14 12.76 15.30
N LEU A 195 -2.09 13.65 15.02
CA LEU A 195 -1.86 14.85 14.21
C LEU A 195 -0.95 15.90 14.85
N LYS A 196 -0.61 15.78 16.14
CA LYS A 196 0.41 16.65 16.76
C LYS A 196 1.77 16.53 16.04
N GLU A 197 2.02 15.41 15.36
CA GLU A 197 3.24 15.22 14.54
C GLU A 197 3.33 16.19 13.36
N ARG A 198 2.25 16.87 13.00
CA ARG A 198 2.22 17.93 11.98
C ARG A 198 2.55 19.33 12.52
N ALA A 199 2.66 19.48 13.84
CA ALA A 199 3.01 20.77 14.40
C ALA A 199 4.41 21.22 13.94
N PRO A 200 4.61 22.52 13.64
CA PRO A 200 5.88 23.01 13.07
C PRO A 200 7.12 22.68 13.92
N ASN A 201 6.95 22.56 15.24
CA ASN A 201 8.05 22.32 16.19
C ASN A 201 8.16 20.85 16.63
N PHE A 202 7.37 19.96 16.04
CA PHE A 202 7.42 18.54 16.42
C PHE A 202 8.68 17.83 15.92
N ARG A 203 9.11 18.17 14.71
CA ARG A 203 10.38 17.73 14.10
C ARG A 203 11.13 18.93 13.53
N LYS A 204 12.42 18.75 13.27
CA LYS A 204 13.18 19.72 12.48
C LYS A 204 12.59 19.83 11.07
N PRO A 205 12.70 21.01 10.41
CA PRO A 205 12.31 21.14 9.02
C PRO A 205 13.02 20.09 8.14
N PHE A 206 12.26 19.41 7.30
CA PHE A 206 12.78 18.32 6.47
C PHE A 206 13.99 18.73 5.62
N ARG A 207 13.98 19.95 5.09
CA ARG A 207 15.13 20.52 4.37
C ARG A 207 16.42 20.48 5.21
N GLU A 208 16.36 20.92 6.44
CA GLU A 208 17.54 20.98 7.33
C GLU A 208 18.09 19.58 7.58
N THR A 209 17.22 18.61 7.85
CA THR A 209 17.64 17.22 8.04
C THR A 209 18.20 16.61 6.76
N TYR A 210 17.60 16.92 5.61
CA TYR A 210 18.03 16.43 4.32
C TYR A 210 19.43 16.97 3.94
N GLU A 211 19.65 18.30 4.09
CA GLU A 211 20.96 18.92 3.83
C GLU A 211 22.02 18.49 4.85
N ALA A 212 21.66 18.22 6.10
CA ALA A 212 22.61 17.70 7.08
C ALA A 212 23.14 16.31 6.72
N ILE A 213 22.36 15.51 6.02
CA ILE A 213 22.72 14.14 5.61
C ILE A 213 23.43 14.13 4.25
N HIS A 214 22.94 14.92 3.29
CA HIS A 214 23.35 14.83 1.90
C HIS A 214 24.29 15.99 1.47
N GLY A 215 24.56 16.94 2.37
CA GLY A 215 25.42 18.10 2.13
C GLY A 215 24.63 19.36 1.77
N VAL A 216 25.28 20.49 2.00
CA VAL A 216 24.73 21.82 1.68
C VAL A 216 24.45 21.91 0.17
N GLY A 217 23.28 22.44 -0.19
CA GLY A 217 22.84 22.56 -1.59
C GLY A 217 22.11 21.33 -2.14
N SER A 218 22.11 20.18 -1.42
CA SER A 218 21.41 18.99 -1.86
C SER A 218 19.90 19.18 -1.92
N TRP A 219 19.35 20.18 -1.22
CA TRP A 219 17.94 20.52 -1.30
C TRP A 219 17.55 21.07 -2.68
N GLU A 220 18.42 21.85 -3.31
CA GLU A 220 18.17 22.32 -4.68
C GLU A 220 18.20 21.16 -5.68
N ASP A 221 19.14 20.22 -5.54
CA ASP A 221 19.18 18.98 -6.34
C ASP A 221 17.89 18.16 -6.18
N TYR A 222 17.35 18.10 -4.95
CA TYR A 222 16.07 17.46 -4.66
C TYR A 222 14.92 18.13 -5.45
N LEU A 223 14.83 19.46 -5.36
CA LEU A 223 13.79 20.22 -6.07
C LEU A 223 13.93 20.09 -7.60
N ASP A 224 15.15 20.15 -8.11
CA ASP A 224 15.42 20.01 -9.54
C ASP A 224 15.08 18.61 -10.05
N THR A 225 15.36 17.57 -9.26
CA THR A 225 14.96 16.21 -9.58
C THR A 225 13.43 16.10 -9.69
N LEU A 226 12.69 16.70 -8.76
CA LEU A 226 11.22 16.72 -8.85
C LEU A 226 10.72 17.48 -10.07
N ARG A 227 11.21 18.70 -10.32
CA ARG A 227 10.82 19.52 -11.48
C ARG A 227 11.07 18.80 -12.80
N GLN A 228 12.19 18.10 -12.90
CA GLN A 228 12.59 17.43 -14.13
C GLN A 228 11.87 16.11 -14.36
N TYR A 229 11.68 15.29 -13.32
CA TYR A 229 11.30 13.88 -13.45
C TYR A 229 9.93 13.51 -12.83
N ALA A 230 9.26 14.43 -12.15
CA ALA A 230 7.91 14.22 -11.66
C ALA A 230 6.90 15.12 -12.37
N ASN A 231 5.66 14.62 -12.50
CA ASN A 231 4.49 15.43 -12.76
C ASN A 231 3.98 16.03 -11.44
N ASP A 232 2.97 16.89 -11.52
CA ASP A 232 2.32 17.43 -10.33
C ASP A 232 1.79 16.31 -9.46
N GLY A 233 2.12 16.38 -8.18
CA GLY A 233 1.64 15.48 -7.15
C GLY A 233 0.68 16.18 -6.21
N TRP A 234 0.03 15.41 -5.35
CA TRP A 234 -0.90 15.94 -4.35
C TRP A 234 -0.87 15.09 -3.08
N SER A 235 -1.43 15.63 -2.01
CA SER A 235 -1.49 14.94 -0.72
C SER A 235 -2.90 14.99 -0.15
N GLU A 236 -3.18 14.01 0.71
CA GLU A 236 -4.45 13.86 1.39
C GLU A 236 -4.28 13.33 2.80
N LEU A 237 -5.20 13.68 3.68
CA LEU A 237 -5.26 13.21 5.05
C LEU A 237 -6.41 12.23 5.20
N LEU A 238 -6.15 11.07 5.79
CA LEU A 238 -7.12 10.00 5.97
C LEU A 238 -7.17 9.55 7.43
N PHE A 239 -8.38 9.25 7.91
CA PHE A 239 -8.62 8.71 9.23
C PHE A 239 -9.26 7.33 9.14
N MET A 240 -8.70 6.36 9.88
CA MET A 240 -9.24 5.00 9.90
C MET A 240 -10.60 4.98 10.61
N ARG A 241 -11.54 4.34 9.98
CA ARG A 241 -12.87 4.02 10.51
C ARG A 241 -12.87 2.56 10.94
N THR A 242 -12.43 2.32 12.17
CA THR A 242 -12.38 0.96 12.74
C THR A 242 -13.76 0.32 12.85
N ASP A 243 -14.80 1.13 12.99
CA ASP A 243 -16.20 0.73 12.99
C ASP A 243 -16.70 0.22 11.63
N LEU A 244 -16.07 0.67 10.52
CA LEU A 244 -16.38 0.23 9.16
C LEU A 244 -15.44 -0.86 8.64
N SER A 245 -14.33 -1.09 9.34
CA SER A 245 -13.30 -2.06 8.97
C SER A 245 -13.65 -3.48 9.39
N SER A 246 -12.95 -4.46 8.84
CA SER A 246 -12.99 -5.85 9.31
C SER A 246 -12.57 -5.96 10.78
N LYS A 247 -13.03 -7.00 11.45
CA LYS A 247 -12.65 -7.34 12.83
C LYS A 247 -11.49 -8.34 12.88
#